data_3811df6e0f310e8c0a4a899cca139d0f
#
_entry.id   3811df6e0f310e8c0a4a899cca139d0f
#
_cell.length_a   1.000
_cell.length_b   1.000
_cell.length_c   1.000
_cell.angle_alpha   90.00
_cell.angle_beta   90.00
_cell.angle_gamma   90.00
#
_symmetry.space_group_name_H-M   'P 1'
#
loop_
_entity.id
_entity.type
_entity.pdbx_description
1 polymer ?
#
loop_
_entity_poly.entity_id
_entity_poly.type
_entity_poly.pdbx_seq_one_letter_code
_entity_poly.pdbx_strand_id
1 'polypeptide(L)'
;MEAKPVLVYYSEDCHADNDTTLLRHLTQDFRVVCFYLYESLQAKTQRYNPAWMRDYCEQYGIVLEIVDPKMRRRDPRNLFFYKDLAKRINSYNPDIVYACEMFPFWMLTYRYIKCKNKVYGIHDVLPHYENANFIKRWILKKKEQYIKEKFEHIVTFSRNQQTLLKEKFGKNSEMVGMSYKYFGEPKQGLPPLEGKIRLLFFGIISHYKGLDLLINAMEELKLEGVDNLQLTIAGKGSDWEECRELVKTPELYDLKVRFIENAEIPDLMSSHHFLVLPYRTATQSGPLVAALGYGIPVVAPTFGCFTDTLDGNAAVLYEQGDLLSALRRVSGMSAVEYESKRKAMKLLKDENSEERIASNYIRVFKRVLEK
;
A
#
# COMPACT_ATOMS: atom_id res chain seq x y z
N MET A 1 -29.65 -4.32 -23.46
CA MET A 1 -28.45 -3.88 -22.74
C MET A 1 -27.27 -4.53 -23.43
N GLU A 2 -26.31 -3.75 -23.89
CA GLU A 2 -25.04 -4.31 -24.41
C GLU A 2 -24.36 -5.14 -23.33
N ALA A 3 -23.73 -6.24 -23.76
CA ALA A 3 -22.98 -7.10 -22.84
C ALA A 3 -21.77 -6.32 -22.28
N LYS A 4 -21.57 -6.34 -20.96
CA LYS A 4 -20.41 -5.70 -20.32
C LYS A 4 -19.11 -6.31 -20.85
N PRO A 5 -18.08 -5.49 -21.13
CA PRO A 5 -16.75 -6.00 -21.48
C PRO A 5 -16.20 -6.94 -20.41
N VAL A 6 -15.47 -7.96 -20.83
CA VAL A 6 -14.86 -8.95 -19.93
C VAL A 6 -13.50 -8.42 -19.43
N LEU A 7 -13.42 -8.18 -18.14
CA LEU A 7 -12.17 -7.80 -17.43
C LEU A 7 -11.63 -9.03 -16.68
N VAL A 8 -10.50 -9.55 -17.11
CA VAL A 8 -9.71 -10.47 -16.29
C VAL A 8 -8.82 -9.65 -15.37
N TYR A 9 -9.05 -9.80 -14.07
CA TYR A 9 -8.27 -9.19 -13.01
C TYR A 9 -7.42 -10.25 -12.33
N TYR A 10 -6.10 -10.12 -12.45
CA TYR A 10 -5.16 -11.03 -11.82
C TYR A 10 -4.69 -10.43 -10.49
N SER A 11 -5.01 -11.10 -9.38
CA SER A 11 -4.69 -10.69 -8.01
C SER A 11 -3.82 -11.73 -7.32
N GLU A 12 -2.98 -11.28 -6.40
CA GLU A 12 -2.17 -12.12 -5.51
C GLU A 12 -2.59 -11.93 -4.05
N ASP A 13 -2.38 -12.94 -3.21
CA ASP A 13 -2.76 -12.91 -1.78
C ASP A 13 -2.15 -11.74 -1.01
N CYS A 14 -0.95 -11.30 -1.40
CA CYS A 14 -0.28 -10.15 -0.79
C CYS A 14 -0.89 -8.78 -1.16
N HIS A 15 -1.70 -8.71 -2.20
CA HIS A 15 -2.40 -7.51 -2.67
C HIS A 15 -3.91 -7.53 -2.42
N ALA A 16 -4.44 -8.64 -1.91
CA ALA A 16 -5.87 -8.86 -1.76
C ALA A 16 -6.60 -7.77 -0.96
N ASP A 17 -5.94 -7.16 0.02
CA ASP A 17 -6.49 -6.06 0.83
C ASP A 17 -6.71 -4.77 0.04
N ASN A 18 -5.93 -4.52 -1.01
CA ASN A 18 -6.16 -3.41 -1.93
C ASN A 18 -7.12 -3.82 -3.06
N ASP A 19 -6.95 -5.03 -3.60
CA ASP A 19 -7.73 -5.49 -4.75
C ASP A 19 -9.21 -5.65 -4.43
N THR A 20 -9.54 -6.11 -3.22
CA THR A 20 -10.94 -6.29 -2.79
C THR A 20 -11.68 -4.97 -2.58
N THR A 21 -11.00 -3.88 -2.23
CA THR A 21 -11.62 -2.55 -2.20
C THR A 21 -11.99 -2.04 -3.59
N LEU A 22 -11.28 -2.52 -4.62
CA LEU A 22 -11.47 -2.11 -6.01
C LEU A 22 -12.46 -3.02 -6.76
N LEU A 23 -12.27 -4.35 -6.66
CA LEU A 23 -12.96 -5.36 -7.50
C LEU A 23 -14.48 -5.21 -7.49
N ARG A 24 -15.10 -4.97 -6.32
CA ARG A 24 -16.56 -4.83 -6.18
C ARG A 24 -17.13 -3.66 -7.00
N HIS A 25 -16.39 -2.58 -7.13
CA HIS A 25 -16.82 -1.41 -7.88
C HIS A 25 -16.66 -1.58 -9.38
N LEU A 26 -15.70 -2.39 -9.84
CA LEU A 26 -15.49 -2.68 -11.26
C LEU A 26 -16.64 -3.48 -11.88
N THR A 27 -17.42 -4.21 -11.08
CA THR A 27 -18.57 -4.99 -11.55
C THR A 27 -19.70 -4.13 -12.12
N GLN A 28 -19.70 -2.82 -11.83
CA GLN A 28 -20.68 -1.90 -12.39
C GLN A 28 -20.52 -1.73 -13.91
N ASP A 29 -19.28 -1.71 -14.39
CA ASP A 29 -18.94 -1.46 -15.80
C ASP A 29 -18.45 -2.70 -16.55
N PHE A 30 -17.94 -3.71 -15.84
CA PHE A 30 -17.30 -4.88 -16.43
C PHE A 30 -17.92 -6.20 -15.92
N ARG A 31 -17.84 -7.24 -16.74
CA ARG A 31 -17.93 -8.62 -16.28
C ARG A 31 -16.55 -9.00 -15.73
N VAL A 32 -16.42 -9.02 -14.41
CA VAL A 32 -15.11 -9.25 -13.74
C VAL A 32 -14.89 -10.76 -13.55
N VAL A 33 -13.71 -11.23 -14.00
CA VAL A 33 -13.17 -12.56 -13.75
C VAL A 33 -11.88 -12.40 -12.95
N CYS A 34 -11.90 -12.75 -11.68
CA CYS A 34 -10.75 -12.65 -10.78
C CYS A 34 -9.94 -13.95 -10.80
N PHE A 35 -8.73 -13.90 -11.31
CA PHE A 35 -7.73 -14.95 -11.16
C PHE A 35 -6.93 -14.69 -9.90
N TYR A 36 -7.23 -15.41 -8.83
CA TYR A 36 -6.64 -15.20 -7.51
C TYR A 36 -5.52 -16.19 -7.25
N LEU A 37 -4.27 -15.70 -7.24
CA LEU A 37 -3.10 -16.49 -6.90
C LEU A 37 -3.00 -16.66 -5.40
N TYR A 38 -3.15 -17.88 -4.95
CA TYR A 38 -2.95 -18.30 -3.57
C TYR A 38 -1.94 -19.44 -3.50
N GLU A 39 -0.68 -19.13 -3.21
CA GLU A 39 0.38 -20.13 -3.12
C GLU A 39 0.31 -20.88 -1.77
N SER A 40 -0.47 -21.95 -1.71
CA SER A 40 -0.73 -22.71 -0.46
C SER A 40 0.54 -23.17 0.28
N LEU A 41 1.62 -23.45 -0.45
CA LEU A 41 2.93 -23.85 0.12
C LEU A 41 3.72 -22.67 0.73
N GLN A 42 3.33 -21.43 0.48
CA GLN A 42 4.06 -20.22 0.86
C GLN A 42 3.17 -19.16 1.52
N ALA A 43 1.88 -19.43 1.66
CA ALA A 43 0.91 -18.49 2.19
C ALA A 43 1.34 -17.98 3.59
N LYS A 44 1.55 -16.67 3.68
CA LYS A 44 1.98 -16.01 4.91
C LYS A 44 0.81 -15.53 5.76
N THR A 45 -0.37 -15.42 5.17
CA THR A 45 -1.58 -14.92 5.82
C THR A 45 -2.75 -15.85 5.53
N GLN A 46 -3.59 -16.09 6.53
CA GLN A 46 -4.82 -16.87 6.35
C GLN A 46 -6.05 -15.97 6.13
N ARG A 47 -5.88 -14.64 6.20
CA ARG A 47 -6.99 -13.69 6.17
C ARG A 47 -7.74 -13.74 4.83
N TYR A 48 -7.02 -13.73 3.73
CA TYR A 48 -7.59 -13.79 2.39
C TYR A 48 -7.40 -15.19 1.78
N ASN A 49 -7.76 -16.22 2.55
CA ASN A 49 -7.69 -17.58 2.05
C ASN A 49 -8.74 -17.83 0.94
N PRO A 50 -8.62 -18.93 0.19
CA PRO A 50 -9.54 -19.24 -0.92
C PRO A 50 -11.02 -19.29 -0.54
N ALA A 51 -11.37 -19.66 0.70
CA ALA A 51 -12.76 -19.69 1.16
C ALA A 51 -13.30 -18.25 1.29
N TRP A 52 -12.56 -17.38 1.99
CA TRP A 52 -12.92 -15.98 2.12
C TRP A 52 -13.07 -15.29 0.77
N MET A 53 -12.14 -15.54 -0.16
CA MET A 53 -12.20 -14.94 -1.49
C MET A 53 -13.40 -15.46 -2.30
N ARG A 54 -13.84 -16.71 -2.09
CA ARG A 54 -15.06 -17.24 -2.70
C ARG A 54 -16.30 -16.49 -2.24
N ASP A 55 -16.46 -16.37 -0.92
CA ASP A 55 -17.60 -15.67 -0.31
C ASP A 55 -17.67 -14.21 -0.79
N TYR A 56 -16.52 -13.55 -0.83
CA TYR A 56 -16.41 -12.18 -1.35
C TYR A 56 -16.81 -12.10 -2.84
N CYS A 57 -16.26 -12.94 -3.69
CA CYS A 57 -16.57 -12.91 -5.13
C CYS A 57 -18.04 -13.25 -5.42
N GLU A 58 -18.62 -14.21 -4.70
CA GLU A 58 -20.02 -14.58 -4.81
C GLU A 58 -20.93 -13.40 -4.41
N GLN A 59 -20.63 -12.73 -3.33
CA GLN A 59 -21.37 -11.55 -2.85
C GLN A 59 -21.47 -10.45 -3.91
N TYR A 60 -20.41 -10.26 -4.70
CA TYR A 60 -20.33 -9.15 -5.68
C TYR A 60 -20.49 -9.60 -7.14
N GLY A 61 -20.87 -10.86 -7.39
CA GLY A 61 -21.09 -11.37 -8.74
C GLY A 61 -19.81 -11.46 -9.59
N ILE A 62 -18.66 -11.68 -8.95
CA ILE A 62 -17.36 -11.82 -9.58
C ILE A 62 -17.10 -13.31 -9.85
N VAL A 63 -16.70 -13.65 -11.09
CA VAL A 63 -16.26 -15.01 -11.39
C VAL A 63 -14.88 -15.24 -10.79
N LEU A 64 -14.72 -16.24 -9.93
CA LEU A 64 -13.46 -16.55 -9.25
C LEU A 64 -12.77 -17.78 -9.83
N GLU A 65 -11.51 -17.62 -10.17
CA GLU A 65 -10.57 -18.67 -10.56
C GLU A 65 -9.43 -18.73 -9.53
N ILE A 66 -9.40 -19.77 -8.70
CA ILE A 66 -8.27 -19.98 -7.77
C ILE A 66 -7.08 -20.54 -8.54
N VAL A 67 -5.94 -19.92 -8.33
CA VAL A 67 -4.66 -20.27 -8.96
C VAL A 67 -3.68 -20.70 -7.87
N ASP A 68 -3.46 -22.00 -7.71
CA ASP A 68 -2.50 -22.56 -6.76
C ASP A 68 -1.52 -23.48 -7.52
N PRO A 69 -0.26 -23.05 -7.72
CA PRO A 69 0.71 -23.85 -8.45
C PRO A 69 1.10 -25.14 -7.72
N LYS A 70 0.93 -25.23 -6.39
CA LYS A 70 1.35 -26.36 -5.55
C LYS A 70 2.80 -26.79 -5.76
N MET A 71 3.63 -25.86 -6.18
CA MET A 71 5.05 -26.06 -6.52
C MET A 71 5.87 -24.92 -5.94
N ARG A 72 7.16 -25.17 -5.66
CA ARG A 72 8.07 -24.08 -5.29
C ARG A 72 8.29 -23.14 -6.47
N ARG A 73 8.43 -21.84 -6.24
CA ARG A 73 8.62 -20.80 -7.28
C ARG A 73 9.74 -21.10 -8.28
N ARG A 74 10.76 -21.88 -7.92
CA ARG A 74 11.91 -22.26 -8.75
C ARG A 74 11.74 -23.60 -9.50
N ASP A 75 10.59 -24.25 -9.36
CA ASP A 75 10.33 -25.53 -10.05
C ASP A 75 10.19 -25.28 -11.56
N PRO A 76 10.97 -26.00 -12.41
CA PRO A 76 10.91 -25.81 -13.87
C PRO A 76 9.54 -26.16 -14.48
N ARG A 77 8.74 -26.98 -13.79
CA ARG A 77 7.36 -27.31 -14.22
C ARG A 77 6.45 -26.09 -14.22
N ASN A 78 6.80 -25.02 -13.54
CA ASN A 78 6.09 -23.75 -13.58
C ASN A 78 5.94 -23.19 -15.00
N LEU A 79 6.82 -23.49 -15.94
CA LEU A 79 6.69 -23.07 -17.34
C LEU A 79 5.41 -23.65 -18.00
N PHE A 80 5.10 -24.90 -17.72
CA PHE A 80 3.86 -25.53 -18.22
C PHE A 80 2.63 -24.97 -17.52
N PHE A 81 2.74 -24.73 -16.21
CA PHE A 81 1.69 -24.12 -15.41
C PHE A 81 1.31 -22.73 -15.93
N TYR A 82 2.30 -21.86 -16.22
CA TYR A 82 2.05 -20.52 -16.77
C TYR A 82 1.37 -20.56 -18.15
N LYS A 83 1.75 -21.51 -18.98
CA LYS A 83 1.10 -21.71 -20.29
C LYS A 83 -0.34 -22.17 -20.13
N ASP A 84 -0.62 -23.04 -19.17
CA ASP A 84 -1.98 -23.51 -18.88
C ASP A 84 -2.84 -22.39 -18.27
N LEU A 85 -2.30 -21.63 -17.33
CA LEU A 85 -2.97 -20.44 -16.78
C LEU A 85 -3.37 -19.46 -17.89
N ALA A 86 -2.49 -19.21 -18.85
CA ALA A 86 -2.82 -18.36 -19.98
C ALA A 86 -3.95 -18.93 -20.85
N LYS A 87 -4.04 -20.27 -21.03
CA LYS A 87 -5.17 -20.89 -21.73
C LYS A 87 -6.50 -20.68 -20.98
N ARG A 88 -6.49 -20.83 -19.64
CA ARG A 88 -7.66 -20.57 -18.79
C ARG A 88 -8.09 -19.10 -18.91
N ILE A 89 -7.16 -18.15 -18.86
CA ILE A 89 -7.46 -16.73 -19.07
C ILE A 89 -8.07 -16.50 -20.47
N ASN A 90 -7.45 -17.06 -21.51
CA ASN A 90 -7.92 -16.92 -22.89
C ASN A 90 -9.32 -17.51 -23.12
N SER A 91 -9.75 -18.55 -22.36
CA SER A 91 -11.07 -19.16 -22.53
C SER A 91 -12.23 -18.23 -22.14
N TYR A 92 -11.95 -17.17 -21.37
CA TYR A 92 -12.92 -16.14 -21.06
C TYR A 92 -13.07 -15.07 -22.16
N ASN A 93 -12.23 -15.12 -23.21
CA ASN A 93 -12.16 -14.10 -24.27
C ASN A 93 -12.11 -12.67 -23.69
N PRO A 94 -11.12 -12.34 -22.83
CA PRO A 94 -11.10 -11.06 -22.16
C PRO A 94 -10.90 -9.90 -23.14
N ASP A 95 -11.65 -8.82 -22.91
CA ASP A 95 -11.47 -7.53 -23.58
C ASP A 95 -10.29 -6.76 -22.95
N ILE A 96 -10.07 -6.95 -21.63
CA ILE A 96 -8.95 -6.39 -20.86
C ILE A 96 -8.38 -7.47 -19.94
N VAL A 97 -7.05 -7.46 -19.78
CA VAL A 97 -6.34 -8.20 -18.74
C VAL A 97 -5.54 -7.22 -17.90
N TYR A 98 -5.86 -7.15 -16.62
CA TYR A 98 -5.14 -6.34 -15.64
C TYR A 98 -4.37 -7.23 -14.66
N ALA A 99 -3.14 -6.84 -14.34
CA ALA A 99 -2.37 -7.39 -13.24
C ALA A 99 -1.46 -6.34 -12.62
N CYS A 100 -1.21 -6.48 -11.32
CA CYS A 100 -0.34 -5.60 -10.55
C CYS A 100 0.84 -6.39 -9.97
N GLU A 101 2.05 -5.83 -10.07
CA GLU A 101 3.28 -6.28 -9.40
C GLU A 101 3.54 -7.80 -9.42
N MET A 102 3.28 -8.45 -10.56
CA MET A 102 3.47 -9.89 -10.71
C MET A 102 4.91 -10.32 -10.46
N PHE A 103 5.05 -11.42 -9.75
CA PHE A 103 6.36 -12.05 -9.58
C PHE A 103 7.00 -12.39 -10.94
N PRO A 104 8.34 -12.22 -11.12
CA PRO A 104 8.97 -12.30 -12.45
C PRO A 104 8.63 -13.52 -13.28
N PHE A 105 8.46 -14.69 -12.66
CA PHE A 105 8.11 -15.91 -13.39
C PHE A 105 6.67 -15.94 -13.92
N TRP A 106 5.75 -15.24 -13.24
CA TRP A 106 4.36 -15.13 -13.66
C TRP A 106 4.19 -14.21 -14.87
N MET A 107 5.15 -13.34 -15.15
CA MET A 107 5.17 -12.54 -16.36
C MET A 107 5.22 -13.40 -17.63
N LEU A 108 5.69 -14.64 -17.52
CA LEU A 108 5.66 -15.60 -18.63
C LEU A 108 4.23 -15.92 -19.07
N THR A 109 3.25 -15.89 -18.16
CA THR A 109 1.83 -16.07 -18.51
C THR A 109 1.37 -15.03 -19.53
N TYR A 110 1.79 -13.76 -19.37
CA TYR A 110 1.44 -12.67 -20.29
C TYR A 110 1.86 -12.90 -21.72
N ARG A 111 2.95 -13.65 -21.95
CA ARG A 111 3.41 -14.00 -23.30
C ARG A 111 2.39 -14.84 -24.07
N TYR A 112 1.61 -15.65 -23.36
CA TYR A 112 0.63 -16.56 -23.95
C TYR A 112 -0.81 -16.03 -23.91
N ILE A 113 -1.04 -14.88 -23.25
CA ILE A 113 -2.35 -14.22 -23.24
C ILE A 113 -2.56 -13.54 -24.60
N LYS A 114 -3.68 -13.89 -25.26
CA LYS A 114 -4.03 -13.40 -26.60
C LYS A 114 -4.66 -12.01 -26.58
N CYS A 115 -5.28 -11.58 -25.47
CA CYS A 115 -5.87 -10.26 -25.32
C CYS A 115 -4.83 -9.18 -25.69
N LYS A 116 -5.23 -8.19 -26.49
CA LYS A 116 -4.38 -7.06 -26.86
C LYS A 116 -4.27 -6.05 -25.71
N ASN A 117 -5.36 -5.77 -25.04
CA ASN A 117 -5.49 -4.76 -24.02
C ASN A 117 -4.98 -5.28 -22.66
N LYS A 118 -3.68 -5.24 -22.46
CA LYS A 118 -3.01 -5.64 -21.21
C LYS A 118 -2.59 -4.43 -20.42
N VAL A 119 -3.19 -4.22 -19.25
CA VAL A 119 -2.86 -3.13 -18.34
C VAL A 119 -2.03 -3.65 -17.18
N TYR A 120 -0.94 -2.98 -16.85
CA TYR A 120 -0.03 -3.38 -15.80
C TYR A 120 0.13 -2.31 -14.73
N GLY A 121 -0.13 -2.69 -13.48
CA GLY A 121 0.07 -1.83 -12.30
C GLY A 121 1.48 -1.95 -11.75
N ILE A 122 2.14 -0.82 -11.47
CA ILE A 122 3.49 -0.78 -10.92
C ILE A 122 3.48 0.01 -9.62
N HIS A 123 3.77 -0.66 -8.50
CA HIS A 123 3.98 0.00 -7.21
C HIS A 123 5.37 0.63 -7.13
N ASP A 124 6.40 -0.13 -7.49
CA ASP A 124 7.80 0.27 -7.42
C ASP A 124 8.43 0.20 -8.80
N VAL A 125 8.65 1.37 -9.41
CA VAL A 125 9.31 1.48 -10.72
C VAL A 125 10.76 1.01 -10.62
N LEU A 126 11.45 1.37 -9.55
CA LEU A 126 12.80 0.88 -9.26
C LEU A 126 12.74 -0.13 -8.11
N PRO A 127 13.19 -1.37 -8.33
CA PRO A 127 13.22 -2.36 -7.28
C PRO A 127 14.27 -2.01 -6.21
N HIS A 128 13.99 -2.34 -4.97
CA HIS A 128 14.93 -2.20 -3.86
C HIS A 128 16.08 -3.22 -4.00
N TYR A 129 17.26 -2.74 -4.41
CA TYR A 129 18.44 -3.57 -4.66
C TYR A 129 19.30 -3.85 -3.42
N GLU A 130 19.04 -3.20 -2.29
CA GLU A 130 19.94 -3.11 -1.13
C GLU A 130 20.46 -4.47 -0.63
N ASN A 131 19.65 -5.53 -0.73
CA ASN A 131 20.03 -6.88 -0.31
C ASN A 131 19.92 -7.94 -1.44
N ALA A 132 20.05 -7.51 -2.70
CA ALA A 132 19.89 -8.42 -3.83
C ALA A 132 21.23 -9.06 -4.24
N ASN A 133 21.31 -10.40 -4.19
CA ASN A 133 22.41 -11.14 -4.78
C ASN A 133 22.39 -11.05 -6.32
N PHE A 134 23.46 -11.52 -6.97
CA PHE A 134 23.64 -11.43 -8.43
C PHE A 134 22.43 -11.99 -9.23
N ILE A 135 21.91 -13.15 -8.82
CA ILE A 135 20.75 -13.80 -9.49
C ILE A 135 19.50 -12.93 -9.36
N LYS A 136 19.23 -12.41 -8.17
CA LYS A 136 18.08 -11.53 -7.93
C LYS A 136 18.18 -10.25 -8.75
N ARG A 137 19.37 -9.62 -8.81
CA ARG A 137 19.62 -8.43 -9.65
C ARG A 137 19.40 -8.72 -11.14
N TRP A 138 19.82 -9.87 -11.63
CA TRP A 138 19.59 -10.29 -13.01
C TRP A 138 18.10 -10.46 -13.32
N ILE A 139 17.33 -11.13 -12.43
CA ILE A 139 15.88 -11.29 -12.56
C ILE A 139 15.17 -9.93 -12.58
N LEU A 140 15.54 -9.02 -11.68
CA LEU A 140 14.97 -7.67 -11.61
C LEU A 140 15.24 -6.87 -12.88
N LYS A 141 16.48 -6.91 -13.41
CA LYS A 141 16.81 -6.28 -14.71
C LYS A 141 15.97 -6.85 -15.86
N LYS A 142 15.71 -8.17 -15.87
CA LYS A 142 14.83 -8.77 -16.88
C LYS A 142 13.37 -8.32 -16.71
N LYS A 143 12.88 -8.15 -15.47
CA LYS A 143 11.58 -7.54 -15.19
C LYS A 143 11.51 -6.12 -15.78
N GLU A 144 12.48 -5.27 -15.47
CA GLU A 144 12.56 -3.89 -16.00
C GLU A 144 12.55 -3.85 -17.53
N GLN A 145 13.37 -4.67 -18.18
CA GLN A 145 13.40 -4.79 -19.62
C GLN A 145 12.04 -5.22 -20.18
N TYR A 146 11.39 -6.20 -19.54
CA TYR A 146 10.09 -6.71 -19.96
C TYR A 146 9.01 -5.63 -19.86
N ILE A 147 8.98 -4.88 -18.75
CA ILE A 147 8.06 -3.75 -18.56
C ILE A 147 8.24 -2.73 -19.68
N LYS A 148 9.50 -2.36 -19.96
CA LYS A 148 9.85 -1.40 -21.01
C LYS A 148 9.40 -1.84 -22.40
N GLU A 149 9.55 -3.11 -22.73
CA GLU A 149 9.33 -3.61 -24.09
C GLU A 149 7.87 -4.07 -24.34
N LYS A 150 7.19 -4.61 -23.34
CA LYS A 150 5.96 -5.40 -23.53
C LYS A 150 4.68 -4.74 -23.05
N PHE A 151 4.77 -3.78 -22.12
CA PHE A 151 3.56 -3.12 -21.63
C PHE A 151 3.33 -1.78 -22.33
N GLU A 152 2.18 -1.65 -22.96
CA GLU A 152 1.73 -0.40 -23.59
C GLU A 152 0.93 0.45 -22.60
N HIS A 153 0.07 -0.20 -21.79
CA HIS A 153 -0.79 0.46 -20.82
C HIS A 153 -0.28 0.17 -19.40
N ILE A 154 0.19 1.22 -18.74
CA ILE A 154 0.74 1.13 -17.39
C ILE A 154 -0.03 2.08 -16.48
N VAL A 155 -0.37 1.60 -15.28
CA VAL A 155 -0.88 2.42 -14.19
C VAL A 155 0.14 2.49 -13.06
N THR A 156 0.22 3.64 -12.40
CA THR A 156 1.04 3.89 -11.22
C THR A 156 0.19 4.43 -10.09
N PHE A 157 0.66 4.32 -8.86
CA PHE A 157 -0.12 4.64 -7.66
C PHE A 157 0.27 5.98 -7.04
N SER A 158 1.34 6.61 -7.54
CA SER A 158 1.80 7.93 -7.10
C SER A 158 2.42 8.72 -8.25
N ARG A 159 2.41 10.05 -8.15
CA ARG A 159 3.03 10.95 -9.16
C ARG A 159 4.54 10.73 -9.23
N ASN A 160 5.17 10.49 -8.09
CA ASN A 160 6.59 10.19 -8.04
C ASN A 160 6.93 8.96 -8.91
N GLN A 161 6.17 7.86 -8.77
CA GLN A 161 6.38 6.67 -9.60
C GLN A 161 6.06 6.91 -11.08
N GLN A 162 5.08 7.73 -11.39
CA GLN A 162 4.77 8.14 -12.75
C GLN A 162 5.93 8.93 -13.39
N THR A 163 6.47 9.90 -12.69
CA THR A 163 7.64 10.71 -13.12
C THR A 163 8.86 9.81 -13.31
N LEU A 164 9.16 8.96 -12.33
CA LEU A 164 10.29 8.04 -12.36
C LEU A 164 10.21 7.06 -13.53
N LEU A 165 9.01 6.53 -13.83
CA LEU A 165 8.77 5.66 -14.99
C LEU A 165 9.07 6.40 -16.30
N LYS A 166 8.63 7.64 -16.41
CA LYS A 166 8.90 8.48 -17.59
C LYS A 166 10.37 8.77 -17.77
N GLU A 167 11.06 9.19 -16.70
CA GLU A 167 12.48 9.54 -16.72
C GLU A 167 13.39 8.33 -16.99
N LYS A 168 13.14 7.20 -16.34
CA LYS A 168 14.02 6.02 -16.43
C LYS A 168 13.74 5.14 -17.64
N PHE A 169 12.47 5.03 -18.05
CA PHE A 169 12.06 4.09 -19.10
C PHE A 169 11.44 4.76 -20.33
N GLY A 170 11.21 6.07 -20.31
CA GLY A 170 10.53 6.79 -21.39
C GLY A 170 9.05 6.39 -21.56
N LYS A 171 8.47 5.72 -20.56
CA LYS A 171 7.07 5.22 -20.60
C LYS A 171 6.14 6.19 -19.92
N ASN A 172 4.97 6.40 -20.53
CA ASN A 172 3.87 7.09 -19.87
C ASN A 172 3.05 6.09 -19.06
N SER A 173 2.43 6.56 -17.98
CA SER A 173 1.45 5.81 -17.21
C SER A 173 0.28 6.71 -16.82
N GLU A 174 -0.84 6.08 -16.46
CA GLU A 174 -1.96 6.76 -15.81
C GLU A 174 -1.81 6.60 -14.29
N MET A 175 -1.95 7.69 -13.55
CA MET A 175 -1.99 7.61 -12.08
C MET A 175 -3.41 7.27 -11.64
N VAL A 176 -3.58 6.19 -10.90
CA VAL A 176 -4.87 5.74 -10.39
C VAL A 176 -5.04 5.99 -8.89
N GLY A 177 -3.95 6.06 -8.14
CA GLY A 177 -3.96 6.19 -6.68
C GLY A 177 -4.25 4.88 -5.95
N MET A 178 -4.36 4.98 -4.63
CA MET A 178 -4.73 3.87 -3.73
C MET A 178 -5.85 4.32 -2.80
N SER A 179 -6.85 3.45 -2.59
CA SER A 179 -7.90 3.72 -1.61
C SER A 179 -7.34 3.68 -0.18
N TYR A 180 -8.01 4.37 0.73
CA TYR A 180 -7.71 4.22 2.15
C TYR A 180 -8.02 2.78 2.63
N LYS A 181 -7.40 2.39 3.75
CA LYS A 181 -7.67 1.12 4.41
C LYS A 181 -8.50 1.34 5.68
N TYR A 182 -9.54 0.53 5.81
CA TYR A 182 -10.43 0.55 6.96
C TYR A 182 -10.61 -0.87 7.51
N PHE A 183 -10.27 -1.07 8.77
CA PHE A 183 -10.23 -2.40 9.41
C PHE A 183 -11.43 -2.65 10.35
N GLY A 184 -12.41 -1.76 10.32
CA GLY A 184 -13.61 -1.79 11.16
C GLY A 184 -13.77 -0.52 12.00
N GLU A 185 -14.92 -0.43 12.69
CA GLU A 185 -15.23 0.72 13.53
C GLU A 185 -14.39 0.74 14.81
N PRO A 186 -13.80 1.88 15.17
CA PRO A 186 -13.14 2.05 16.45
C PRO A 186 -14.16 2.22 17.57
N LYS A 187 -13.81 1.81 18.79
CA LYS A 187 -14.68 1.99 19.98
C LYS A 187 -14.88 3.46 20.35
N GLN A 188 -13.92 4.30 20.01
CA GLN A 188 -13.95 5.75 20.29
C GLN A 188 -13.43 6.53 19.08
N GLY A 189 -13.91 7.76 18.93
CA GLY A 189 -13.34 8.68 17.94
C GLY A 189 -11.97 9.20 18.33
N LEU A 190 -11.32 9.93 17.42
CA LEU A 190 -10.05 10.57 17.69
C LEU A 190 -10.15 11.49 18.92
N PRO A 191 -9.16 11.47 19.84
CA PRO A 191 -9.19 12.25 21.05
C PRO A 191 -9.05 13.76 20.78
N PRO A 192 -9.64 14.64 21.62
CA PRO A 192 -9.31 16.06 21.61
C PRO A 192 -7.84 16.27 22.01
N LEU A 193 -7.23 17.36 21.54
CA LEU A 193 -5.86 17.69 21.90
C LEU A 193 -5.80 18.29 23.31
N GLU A 194 -5.81 17.43 24.30
CA GLU A 194 -5.79 17.77 25.73
C GLU A 194 -4.74 16.93 26.46
N GLY A 195 -4.01 17.54 27.40
CA GLY A 195 -2.98 16.85 28.18
C GLY A 195 -1.80 16.38 27.33
N LYS A 196 -1.45 15.09 27.44
CA LYS A 196 -0.35 14.50 26.67
C LYS A 196 -0.77 14.25 25.23
N ILE A 197 0.05 14.66 24.29
CA ILE A 197 -0.10 14.39 22.85
C ILE A 197 0.43 12.99 22.58
N ARG A 198 -0.48 12.08 22.18
CA ARG A 198 -0.14 10.70 21.89
C ARG A 198 0.24 10.53 20.43
N LEU A 199 1.47 10.13 20.20
CA LEU A 199 2.06 9.81 18.91
C LEU A 199 2.01 8.30 18.69
N LEU A 200 1.83 7.87 17.45
CA LEU A 200 1.84 6.47 17.06
C LEU A 200 2.89 6.23 15.98
N PHE A 201 3.78 5.29 16.22
CA PHE A 201 4.52 4.60 15.15
C PHE A 201 3.84 3.25 14.93
N PHE A 202 3.44 2.95 13.68
CA PHE A 202 2.74 1.71 13.33
C PHE A 202 3.34 1.05 12.11
N GLY A 203 3.62 -0.27 12.20
CA GLY A 203 4.04 -1.12 11.08
C GLY A 203 5.30 -1.93 11.32
N ILE A 204 5.93 -2.39 10.24
CA ILE A 204 7.18 -3.17 10.31
C ILE A 204 8.31 -2.26 10.80
N ILE A 205 9.06 -2.73 11.80
CA ILE A 205 10.26 -2.05 12.29
C ILE A 205 11.44 -2.46 11.40
N SER A 206 11.88 -1.52 10.56
CA SER A 206 12.99 -1.71 9.61
C SER A 206 13.67 -0.38 9.33
N HIS A 207 14.93 -0.40 8.94
CA HIS A 207 15.79 0.77 8.78
C HIS A 207 15.14 1.90 7.96
N TYR A 208 14.52 1.55 6.81
CA TYR A 208 13.89 2.56 5.96
C TYR A 208 12.69 3.27 6.60
N LYS A 209 12.07 2.66 7.63
CA LYS A 209 10.95 3.24 8.39
C LYS A 209 11.39 4.27 9.43
N GLY A 210 12.67 4.31 9.81
CA GLY A 210 13.27 5.36 10.61
C GLY A 210 12.80 5.44 12.06
N LEU A 211 12.41 4.33 12.69
CA LEU A 211 12.00 4.33 14.11
C LEU A 211 13.11 4.86 15.01
N ASP A 212 14.35 4.56 14.70
CA ASP A 212 15.53 5.07 15.39
C ASP A 212 15.64 6.62 15.36
N LEU A 213 15.28 7.24 14.23
CA LEU A 213 15.21 8.70 14.11
C LEU A 213 14.13 9.28 15.04
N LEU A 214 12.99 8.61 15.13
CA LEU A 214 11.89 9.05 15.98
C LEU A 214 12.24 8.93 17.46
N ILE A 215 12.83 7.81 17.89
CA ILE A 215 13.26 7.63 19.28
C ILE A 215 14.29 8.68 19.66
N ASN A 216 15.33 8.90 18.83
CA ASN A 216 16.33 9.93 19.11
C ASN A 216 15.71 11.33 19.24
N ALA A 217 14.78 11.70 18.37
CA ALA A 217 14.10 12.99 18.46
C ALA A 217 13.21 13.11 19.71
N MET A 218 12.57 12.05 20.17
CA MET A 218 11.79 12.03 21.41
C MET A 218 12.69 12.20 22.64
N GLU A 219 13.83 11.50 22.70
CA GLU A 219 14.80 11.63 23.79
C GLU A 219 15.42 13.04 23.85
N GLU A 220 15.74 13.63 22.69
CA GLU A 220 16.26 14.99 22.59
C GLU A 220 15.24 16.02 23.11
N LEU A 221 13.98 15.91 22.69
CA LEU A 221 12.90 16.78 23.17
C LEU A 221 12.70 16.68 24.69
N LYS A 222 12.83 15.49 25.25
CA LYS A 222 12.77 15.29 26.70
C LYS A 222 13.89 16.03 27.41
N LEU A 223 15.12 15.99 26.88
CA LEU A 223 16.25 16.75 27.43
C LEU A 223 16.03 18.28 27.33
N GLU A 224 15.29 18.74 26.32
CA GLU A 224 14.88 20.15 26.16
C GLU A 224 13.72 20.55 27.10
N GLY A 225 13.18 19.62 27.90
CA GLY A 225 12.09 19.88 28.85
C GLY A 225 10.68 19.76 28.22
N VAL A 226 10.54 19.14 27.04
CA VAL A 226 9.23 18.84 26.44
C VAL A 226 8.66 17.57 27.07
N ASP A 227 7.64 17.72 27.91
CA ASP A 227 7.06 16.64 28.71
C ASP A 227 5.67 16.19 28.25
N ASN A 228 5.10 16.86 27.25
CA ASN A 228 3.72 16.62 26.81
C ASN A 228 3.59 15.63 25.65
N LEU A 229 4.68 15.01 25.18
CA LEU A 229 4.65 13.98 24.14
C LEU A 229 4.73 12.58 24.76
N GLN A 230 4.00 11.63 24.14
CA GLN A 230 4.08 10.21 24.44
C GLN A 230 4.02 9.42 23.14
N LEU A 231 4.89 8.41 22.97
CA LEU A 231 4.98 7.60 21.76
C LEU A 231 4.56 6.16 22.00
N THR A 232 3.56 5.69 21.28
CA THR A 232 3.26 4.25 21.15
C THR A 232 4.02 3.67 19.96
N ILE A 233 4.80 2.61 20.19
CA ILE A 233 5.50 1.85 19.14
C ILE A 233 4.76 0.54 18.94
N ALA A 234 4.04 0.42 17.81
CA ALA A 234 3.20 -0.74 17.49
C ALA A 234 3.66 -1.45 16.21
N GLY A 235 4.21 -2.66 16.37
CA GLY A 235 4.71 -3.44 15.25
C GLY A 235 5.88 -4.34 15.63
N LYS A 236 6.42 -5.08 14.66
CA LYS A 236 7.60 -5.92 14.84
C LYS A 236 8.55 -5.81 13.65
N GLY A 237 9.82 -6.11 13.85
CA GLY A 237 10.81 -6.14 12.75
C GLY A 237 12.20 -6.46 13.24
N SER A 238 13.13 -6.65 12.28
CA SER A 238 14.51 -7.04 12.55
C SER A 238 15.29 -6.00 13.35
N ASP A 239 14.96 -4.73 13.17
CA ASP A 239 15.76 -3.61 13.68
C ASP A 239 15.28 -3.14 15.07
N TRP A 240 14.37 -3.91 15.69
CA TRP A 240 13.84 -3.54 17.01
C TRP A 240 14.92 -3.53 18.10
N GLU A 241 15.81 -4.52 18.13
CA GLU A 241 16.82 -4.60 19.19
C GLU A 241 17.75 -3.37 19.16
N GLU A 242 18.16 -2.92 17.97
CA GLU A 242 18.94 -1.69 17.80
C GLU A 242 18.15 -0.45 18.25
N CYS A 243 16.87 -0.37 17.88
CA CYS A 243 15.99 0.74 18.30
C CYS A 243 15.76 0.75 19.81
N ARG A 244 15.64 -0.42 20.44
CA ARG A 244 15.42 -0.55 21.89
C ARG A 244 16.57 0.05 22.70
N GLU A 245 17.82 -0.08 22.24
CA GLU A 245 19.00 0.48 22.91
C GLU A 245 18.99 2.02 22.96
N LEU A 246 18.22 2.67 22.08
CA LEU A 246 18.07 4.13 22.04
C LEU A 246 17.05 4.65 23.06
N VAL A 247 16.18 3.78 23.61
CA VAL A 247 15.17 4.14 24.60
C VAL A 247 15.86 4.37 25.97
N LYS A 248 15.98 5.63 26.37
CA LYS A 248 16.61 6.04 27.64
C LYS A 248 15.59 6.44 28.70
N THR A 249 14.42 6.92 28.28
CA THR A 249 13.34 7.45 29.10
C THR A 249 12.08 6.62 28.94
N PRO A 250 11.98 5.42 29.56
CA PRO A 250 10.89 4.44 29.30
C PRO A 250 9.48 5.00 29.48
N GLU A 251 9.27 5.99 30.34
CA GLU A 251 7.96 6.60 30.58
C GLU A 251 7.39 7.39 29.40
N LEU A 252 8.21 7.69 28.40
CA LEU A 252 7.77 8.32 27.14
C LEU A 252 7.10 7.34 26.20
N TYR A 253 7.27 6.03 26.40
CA TYR A 253 6.93 5.02 25.43
C TYR A 253 5.89 4.02 25.94
N ASP A 254 4.91 3.69 25.08
CA ASP A 254 4.04 2.51 25.18
C ASP A 254 4.48 1.50 24.12
N LEU A 255 5.06 0.37 24.55
CA LEU A 255 5.69 -0.60 23.67
C LEU A 255 4.75 -1.76 23.36
N LYS A 256 4.26 -1.82 22.12
CA LYS A 256 3.46 -2.92 21.55
C LYS A 256 4.26 -3.66 20.48
N VAL A 257 5.46 -4.12 20.84
CA VAL A 257 6.43 -4.72 19.91
C VAL A 257 6.04 -6.17 19.62
N ARG A 258 5.05 -6.32 18.76
CA ARG A 258 4.50 -7.59 18.29
C ARG A 258 3.75 -7.40 16.97
N PHE A 259 3.27 -8.47 16.39
CA PHE A 259 2.30 -8.36 15.32
C PHE A 259 1.01 -7.72 15.87
N ILE A 260 0.51 -6.70 15.19
CA ILE A 260 -0.76 -6.04 15.52
C ILE A 260 -1.85 -6.66 14.65
N GLU A 261 -2.82 -7.26 15.32
CA GLU A 261 -3.96 -7.87 14.63
C GLU A 261 -4.86 -6.79 14.02
N ASN A 262 -5.49 -7.12 12.90
CA ASN A 262 -6.34 -6.15 12.19
C ASN A 262 -7.47 -5.60 13.05
N ALA A 263 -8.04 -6.43 13.95
CA ALA A 263 -9.09 -6.01 14.88
C ALA A 263 -8.63 -4.96 15.91
N GLU A 264 -7.31 -4.81 16.12
CA GLU A 264 -6.74 -3.81 17.04
C GLU A 264 -6.47 -2.47 16.36
N ILE A 265 -6.32 -2.47 15.02
CA ILE A 265 -5.94 -1.26 14.25
C ILE A 265 -6.94 -0.12 14.41
N PRO A 266 -8.27 -0.34 14.40
CA PRO A 266 -9.25 0.72 14.62
C PRO A 266 -9.00 1.50 15.91
N ASP A 267 -8.92 0.79 17.04
CA ASP A 267 -8.71 1.40 18.35
C ASP A 267 -7.29 2.01 18.47
N LEU A 268 -6.29 1.36 17.87
CA LEU A 268 -4.93 1.88 17.86
C LEU A 268 -4.85 3.23 17.12
N MET A 269 -5.44 3.33 15.93
CA MET A 269 -5.45 4.58 15.16
C MET A 269 -6.26 5.67 15.84
N SER A 270 -7.43 5.34 16.38
CA SER A 270 -8.36 6.33 16.97
C SER A 270 -8.00 6.76 18.39
N SER A 271 -7.08 6.08 19.08
CA SER A 271 -6.63 6.47 20.42
C SER A 271 -5.45 7.45 20.43
N HIS A 272 -4.89 7.78 19.26
CA HIS A 272 -3.73 8.66 19.13
C HIS A 272 -4.09 9.96 18.39
N HIS A 273 -3.27 11.01 18.62
CA HIS A 273 -3.44 12.32 17.97
C HIS A 273 -2.76 12.37 16.60
N PHE A 274 -1.58 11.77 16.48
CA PHE A 274 -0.80 11.75 15.24
C PHE A 274 -0.20 10.38 14.96
N LEU A 275 -0.24 9.98 13.68
CA LEU A 275 0.63 8.93 13.17
C LEU A 275 1.94 9.55 12.71
N VAL A 276 3.07 9.04 13.19
CA VAL A 276 4.41 9.52 12.78
C VAL A 276 5.03 8.52 11.82
N LEU A 277 5.45 9.01 10.66
CA LEU A 277 6.06 8.23 9.58
C LEU A 277 7.48 8.77 9.29
N PRO A 278 8.47 8.41 10.12
CA PRO A 278 9.81 9.01 10.08
C PRO A 278 10.70 8.35 9.01
N TYR A 279 10.14 8.06 7.84
CA TYR A 279 10.76 7.24 6.81
C TYR A 279 12.00 7.88 6.20
N ARG A 280 12.97 7.06 5.84
CA ARG A 280 14.12 7.46 5.01
C ARG A 280 13.81 7.40 3.54
N THR A 281 12.94 6.49 3.12
CA THR A 281 12.45 6.35 1.74
C THR A 281 11.01 5.86 1.76
N ALA A 282 10.17 6.31 0.82
CA ALA A 282 8.79 5.88 0.70
C ALA A 282 8.31 5.88 -0.75
N THR A 283 8.00 4.71 -1.27
CA THR A 283 7.28 4.55 -2.55
C THR A 283 5.79 4.42 -2.29
N GLN A 284 5.41 3.64 -1.27
CA GLN A 284 4.06 3.44 -0.76
C GLN A 284 4.08 3.28 0.76
N SER A 285 2.96 3.60 1.43
CA SER A 285 2.86 3.44 2.88
C SER A 285 1.51 2.89 3.32
N GLY A 286 1.48 1.61 3.70
CA GLY A 286 0.31 0.98 4.32
C GLY A 286 -0.21 1.72 5.55
N PRO A 287 0.65 2.16 6.50
CA PRO A 287 0.24 3.01 7.61
C PRO A 287 -0.40 4.34 7.19
N LEU A 288 0.07 4.99 6.13
CA LEU A 288 -0.54 6.23 5.63
C LEU A 288 -1.98 6.00 5.16
N VAL A 289 -2.22 4.97 4.34
CA VAL A 289 -3.59 4.69 3.85
C VAL A 289 -4.51 4.22 4.97
N ALA A 290 -3.98 3.63 6.05
CA ALA A 290 -4.73 3.38 7.28
C ALA A 290 -5.05 4.70 8.01
N ALA A 291 -4.09 5.62 8.13
CA ALA A 291 -4.30 6.94 8.74
C ALA A 291 -5.43 7.72 8.04
N LEU A 292 -5.46 7.68 6.70
CA LEU A 292 -6.57 8.25 5.92
C LEU A 292 -7.91 7.61 6.31
N GLY A 293 -7.97 6.29 6.43
CA GLY A 293 -9.19 5.56 6.80
C GLY A 293 -9.80 5.99 8.13
N TYR A 294 -8.94 6.35 9.10
CA TYR A 294 -9.37 6.80 10.44
C TYR A 294 -9.33 8.31 10.63
N GLY A 295 -8.86 9.07 9.66
CA GLY A 295 -8.79 10.53 9.72
C GLY A 295 -7.77 11.06 10.75
N ILE A 296 -6.78 10.24 11.13
CA ILE A 296 -5.71 10.65 12.06
C ILE A 296 -4.68 11.52 11.33
N PRO A 297 -4.37 12.74 11.82
CA PRO A 297 -3.32 13.58 11.28
C PRO A 297 -1.94 12.89 11.28
N VAL A 298 -1.10 13.25 10.32
CA VAL A 298 0.18 12.58 10.08
C VAL A 298 1.37 13.55 10.25
N VAL A 299 2.47 13.04 10.79
CA VAL A 299 3.79 13.68 10.73
C VAL A 299 4.62 12.90 9.73
N ALA A 300 5.05 13.52 8.64
CA ALA A 300 5.74 12.81 7.55
C ALA A 300 6.75 13.72 6.81
N PRO A 301 7.78 13.15 6.18
CA PRO A 301 8.72 13.92 5.38
C PRO A 301 8.12 14.36 4.02
N THR A 302 8.70 15.40 3.42
CA THR A 302 8.28 16.00 2.13
C THR A 302 8.85 15.25 0.93
N PHE A 303 8.70 13.94 0.86
CA PHE A 303 9.12 13.14 -0.29
C PHE A 303 8.25 11.90 -0.53
N GLY A 304 8.41 11.30 -1.70
CA GLY A 304 7.79 10.02 -2.10
C GLY A 304 6.26 10.11 -2.10
N CYS A 305 5.61 9.04 -1.66
CA CYS A 305 4.14 8.95 -1.64
C CYS A 305 3.48 9.95 -0.67
N PHE A 306 4.22 10.55 0.26
CA PHE A 306 3.66 11.49 1.23
C PHE A 306 3.21 12.78 0.57
N THR A 307 4.04 13.36 -0.31
CA THR A 307 3.72 14.60 -1.04
C THR A 307 2.64 14.42 -2.10
N ASP A 308 2.38 13.18 -2.54
CA ASP A 308 1.28 12.89 -3.46
C ASP A 308 -0.08 12.79 -2.76
N THR A 309 -0.07 12.47 -1.47
CA THR A 309 -1.28 12.15 -0.69
C THR A 309 -1.60 13.20 0.37
N LEU A 310 -0.58 13.81 0.97
CA LEU A 310 -0.71 14.73 2.09
C LEU A 310 -0.36 16.16 1.66
N ASP A 311 -1.06 17.12 2.27
CA ASP A 311 -0.69 18.53 2.25
C ASP A 311 -0.42 19.07 3.66
N GLY A 312 0.06 20.32 3.76
CA GLY A 312 0.34 20.96 5.03
C GLY A 312 -0.91 21.23 5.89
N ASN A 313 -2.11 21.15 5.31
CA ASN A 313 -3.36 21.29 6.06
C ASN A 313 -3.66 20.02 6.86
N ALA A 314 -3.48 18.86 6.25
CA ALA A 314 -3.77 17.55 6.86
C ALA A 314 -2.61 16.98 7.69
N ALA A 315 -1.38 17.40 7.40
CA ALA A 315 -0.18 16.81 7.99
C ALA A 315 0.79 17.88 8.56
N VAL A 316 1.70 17.45 9.42
CA VAL A 316 2.91 18.18 9.77
C VAL A 316 4.03 17.65 8.90
N LEU A 317 4.25 18.30 7.76
CA LEU A 317 5.31 17.92 6.83
C LEU A 317 6.65 18.52 7.25
N TYR A 318 7.76 17.79 6.99
CA TYR A 318 9.12 18.22 7.31
C TYR A 318 10.12 17.79 6.25
N GLU A 319 11.17 18.57 6.07
CA GLU A 319 12.29 18.20 5.19
C GLU A 319 13.12 17.06 5.81
N GLN A 320 13.70 16.24 4.96
CA GLN A 320 14.49 15.10 5.42
C GLN A 320 15.60 15.56 6.38
N GLY A 321 15.63 14.97 7.58
CA GLY A 321 16.54 15.36 8.67
C GLY A 321 15.95 16.31 9.69
N ASP A 322 14.77 16.90 9.45
CA ASP A 322 14.16 17.91 10.31
C ASP A 322 12.98 17.39 11.17
N LEU A 323 12.97 16.08 11.47
CA LEU A 323 11.93 15.45 12.28
C LEU A 323 11.79 16.10 13.68
N LEU A 324 12.90 16.47 14.30
CA LEU A 324 12.92 17.12 15.61
C LEU A 324 12.11 18.40 15.63
N SER A 325 12.32 19.30 14.65
CA SER A 325 11.54 20.54 14.52
C SER A 325 10.06 20.28 14.25
N ALA A 326 9.73 19.21 13.49
CA ALA A 326 8.35 18.81 13.28
C ALA A 326 7.68 18.39 14.59
N LEU A 327 8.36 17.62 15.43
CA LEU A 327 7.82 17.20 16.73
C LEU A 327 7.72 18.37 17.72
N ARG A 328 8.64 19.35 17.68
CA ARG A 328 8.48 20.61 18.45
C ARG A 328 7.21 21.36 18.02
N ARG A 329 6.92 21.46 16.71
CA ARG A 329 5.67 22.06 16.25
C ARG A 329 4.45 21.30 16.75
N VAL A 330 4.51 19.97 16.77
CA VAL A 330 3.43 19.12 17.31
C VAL A 330 3.26 19.40 18.82
N SER A 331 4.34 19.47 19.61
CA SER A 331 4.26 19.70 21.05
C SER A 331 3.65 21.06 21.43
N GLY A 332 3.84 22.07 20.57
CA GLY A 332 3.27 23.41 20.74
C GLY A 332 1.96 23.67 20.02
N MET A 333 1.36 22.64 19.41
CA MET A 333 0.17 22.78 18.58
C MET A 333 -1.07 23.13 19.40
N SER A 334 -1.87 24.08 18.91
CA SER A 334 -3.16 24.43 19.51
C SER A 334 -4.25 23.40 19.15
N ALA A 335 -5.26 23.28 20.01
CA ALA A 335 -6.43 22.45 19.74
C ALA A 335 -7.16 22.87 18.44
N VAL A 336 -7.20 24.15 18.13
CA VAL A 336 -7.82 24.68 16.90
C VAL A 336 -7.06 24.22 15.66
N GLU A 337 -5.73 24.26 15.70
CA GLU A 337 -4.90 23.78 14.59
C GLU A 337 -5.02 22.27 14.41
N TYR A 338 -5.02 21.50 15.48
CA TYR A 338 -5.25 20.05 15.43
C TYR A 338 -6.60 19.70 14.80
N GLU A 339 -7.69 20.35 15.22
CA GLU A 339 -9.01 20.14 14.64
C GLU A 339 -9.07 20.54 13.15
N SER A 340 -8.32 21.57 12.75
CA SER A 340 -8.20 21.91 11.33
C SER A 340 -7.55 20.78 10.53
N LYS A 341 -6.48 20.17 11.07
CA LYS A 341 -5.81 19.02 10.45
C LYS A 341 -6.72 17.79 10.35
N ARG A 342 -7.50 17.49 11.40
CA ARG A 342 -8.50 16.41 11.36
C ARG A 342 -9.54 16.61 10.27
N LYS A 343 -10.04 17.84 10.10
CA LYS A 343 -10.98 18.16 9.03
C LYS A 343 -10.36 17.98 7.65
N ALA A 344 -9.12 18.42 7.46
CA ALA A 344 -8.39 18.22 6.21
C ALA A 344 -8.15 16.73 5.92
N MET A 345 -7.79 15.92 6.92
CA MET A 345 -7.67 14.46 6.76
C MET A 345 -8.97 13.79 6.34
N LYS A 346 -10.11 14.28 6.82
CA LYS A 346 -11.43 13.79 6.39
C LYS A 346 -11.69 14.08 4.90
N LEU A 347 -11.34 15.27 4.43
CA LEU A 347 -11.44 15.58 2.99
C LEU A 347 -10.55 14.69 2.14
N LEU A 348 -9.31 14.47 2.57
CA LEU A 348 -8.40 13.55 1.89
C LEU A 348 -8.91 12.10 1.90
N LYS A 349 -9.57 11.66 2.98
CA LYS A 349 -10.26 10.35 3.01
C LYS A 349 -11.30 10.27 1.90
N ASP A 350 -12.16 11.28 1.75
CA ASP A 350 -13.21 11.31 0.73
C ASP A 350 -12.61 11.30 -0.69
N GLU A 351 -11.48 11.98 -0.89
CA GLU A 351 -10.74 11.98 -2.17
C GLU A 351 -10.08 10.65 -2.50
N ASN A 352 -9.76 9.84 -1.50
CA ASN A 352 -9.16 8.52 -1.65
C ASN A 352 -10.16 7.40 -1.34
N SER A 353 -11.46 7.67 -1.50
CA SER A 353 -12.50 6.65 -1.33
C SER A 353 -12.38 5.53 -2.36
N GLU A 354 -12.88 4.36 -2.01
CA GLU A 354 -12.84 3.19 -2.89
C GLU A 354 -13.54 3.46 -4.23
N GLU A 355 -14.68 4.16 -4.19
CA GLU A 355 -15.46 4.55 -5.37
C GLU A 355 -14.66 5.48 -6.28
N ARG A 356 -13.96 6.45 -5.69
CA ARG A 356 -13.18 7.42 -6.46
C ARG A 356 -11.97 6.79 -7.11
N ILE A 357 -11.27 5.94 -6.37
CA ILE A 357 -10.14 5.16 -6.90
C ILE A 357 -10.61 4.19 -7.98
N ALA A 358 -11.72 3.47 -7.76
CA ALA A 358 -12.30 2.59 -8.77
C ALA A 358 -12.69 3.35 -10.05
N SER A 359 -13.25 4.56 -9.91
CA SER A 359 -13.56 5.41 -11.06
C SER A 359 -12.33 5.77 -11.89
N ASN A 360 -11.17 5.97 -11.25
CA ASN A 360 -9.90 6.18 -11.97
C ASN A 360 -9.53 4.96 -12.81
N TYR A 361 -9.63 3.74 -12.24
CA TYR A 361 -9.39 2.51 -12.98
C TYR A 361 -10.38 2.30 -14.12
N ILE A 362 -11.67 2.50 -13.88
CA ILE A 362 -12.72 2.37 -14.89
C ILE A 362 -12.43 3.32 -16.07
N ARG A 363 -12.05 4.56 -15.80
CA ARG A 363 -11.67 5.53 -16.83
C ARG A 363 -10.47 5.04 -17.66
N VAL A 364 -9.45 4.49 -17.02
CA VAL A 364 -8.28 3.91 -17.72
C VAL A 364 -8.69 2.74 -18.58
N PHE A 365 -9.44 1.80 -18.03
CA PHE A 365 -9.88 0.60 -18.73
C PHE A 365 -10.78 0.93 -19.94
N LYS A 366 -11.73 1.85 -19.79
CA LYS A 366 -12.56 2.32 -20.92
C LYS A 366 -11.73 2.95 -22.04
N ARG A 367 -10.77 3.82 -21.68
CA ARG A 367 -9.86 4.43 -22.67
C ARG A 367 -9.01 3.40 -23.42
N VAL A 368 -8.65 2.30 -22.76
CA VAL A 368 -7.90 1.19 -23.39
C VAL A 368 -8.76 0.43 -24.39
N LEU A 369 -10.06 0.32 -24.15
CA LEU A 369 -11.01 -0.33 -25.07
C LEU A 369 -11.33 0.52 -26.31
N GLU A 370 -11.21 1.83 -26.23
CA GLU A 370 -11.50 2.77 -27.33
C GLU A 370 -10.37 2.86 -28.37
N LYS A 371 -9.19 2.29 -28.06
CA LYS A 371 -8.01 2.24 -28.96
C LYS A 371 -7.93 0.95 -29.76
#